data_f93c43e41461cdb719479f56dc2ba7c1
#
_entry.id   f93c43e41461cdb719479f56dc2ba7c1
#
_cell.length_a   1.000
_cell.length_b   1.000
_cell.length_c   1.000
_cell.angle_alpha   90.00
_cell.angle_beta   90.00
_cell.angle_gamma   90.00
#
_symmetry.space_group_name_H-M   'P 1'
#
loop_
_entity.id
_entity.type
_entity.pdbx_description
1 polymer ?
#
loop_
_entity_poly.entity_id
_entity_poly.type
_entity_poly.pdbx_seq_one_letter_code
_entity_poly.pdbx_strand_id
1 'polypeptide(L)'
;MTKKAPLEASIFLQVRLDTTRLPRKALLNLAGLRVIEHAMRALNTVPATHRVLLTTDNSESELLPIARNAGWDIFIGPEEDVLARFVLAARRYRSRLILRATGDNPLPSGIIAKSTLSLAARSGADYTAFTQIPVGAGVEVIRPQALEDAHHESADAFEREHVAPFIYRRPQRYRIQTPAAQPDYRNSARITLDTQEDYIFLKEVFDELHRGQPIDLDILIPYLRQRKRNAG
;
A
#
# COMPACT_ATOMS: atom_id res chain seq x y z
N MET A 1 31.94 -4.67 -12.61
CA MET A 1 30.58 -4.23 -12.22
C MET A 1 30.03 -5.22 -11.20
N THR A 2 30.11 -4.88 -9.93
CA THR A 2 29.53 -5.69 -8.84
C THR A 2 28.01 -5.74 -9.00
N LYS A 3 27.44 -6.90 -9.28
CA LYS A 3 25.99 -7.12 -9.22
C LYS A 3 25.53 -6.72 -7.82
N LYS A 4 24.82 -5.61 -7.72
CA LYS A 4 24.18 -5.17 -6.47
C LYS A 4 23.28 -6.32 -6.02
N ALA A 5 23.49 -6.83 -4.80
CA ALA A 5 22.64 -7.89 -4.24
C ALA A 5 21.17 -7.50 -4.39
N PRO A 6 20.28 -8.43 -4.71
CA PRO A 6 18.87 -8.12 -4.85
C PRO A 6 18.37 -7.48 -3.56
N LEU A 7 17.55 -6.45 -3.69
CA LEU A 7 16.95 -5.75 -2.56
C LEU A 7 16.02 -6.74 -1.85
N GLU A 8 16.39 -7.21 -0.66
CA GLU A 8 15.58 -8.15 0.13
C GLU A 8 14.38 -7.40 0.75
N ALA A 9 13.47 -7.00 -0.13
CA ALA A 9 12.25 -6.29 0.23
C ALA A 9 11.05 -7.21 0.10
N SER A 10 10.13 -7.11 1.06
CA SER A 10 8.82 -7.74 0.98
C SER A 10 7.74 -6.69 0.76
N ILE A 11 6.79 -6.98 -0.12
CA ILE A 11 5.56 -6.19 -0.26
C ILE A 11 4.50 -6.86 0.59
N PHE A 12 3.95 -6.13 1.56
CA PHE A 12 2.85 -6.53 2.41
C PHE A 12 1.62 -5.71 2.07
N LEU A 13 0.65 -6.37 1.44
CA LEU A 13 -0.65 -5.81 1.08
C LEU A 13 -1.66 -6.23 2.13
N GLN A 14 -2.02 -5.33 3.05
CA GLN A 14 -3.01 -5.64 4.07
C GLN A 14 -4.44 -5.47 3.56
N VAL A 15 -5.32 -6.39 3.90
CA VAL A 15 -6.75 -6.31 3.61
C VAL A 15 -7.57 -7.18 4.57
N ARG A 16 -8.78 -6.72 4.90
CA ARG A 16 -9.83 -7.52 5.53
C ARG A 16 -11.16 -7.23 4.82
N LEU A 17 -12.08 -8.18 4.84
CA LEU A 17 -13.34 -8.06 4.12
C LEU A 17 -14.49 -7.51 4.99
N ASP A 18 -14.36 -7.57 6.29
CA ASP A 18 -15.32 -7.16 7.33
C ASP A 18 -15.21 -5.67 7.66
N THR A 19 -15.33 -4.83 6.62
CA THR A 19 -15.36 -3.36 6.78
C THR A 19 -16.80 -2.87 6.93
N THR A 20 -17.04 -1.92 7.87
CA THR A 20 -18.39 -1.46 8.21
C THR A 20 -18.96 -0.43 7.24
N ARG A 21 -18.16 0.53 6.76
CA ARG A 21 -18.63 1.64 5.92
C ARG A 21 -18.96 1.22 4.48
N LEU A 22 -18.17 0.36 3.89
CA LEU A 22 -18.40 -0.23 2.57
C LEU A 22 -17.97 -1.69 2.65
N PRO A 23 -18.91 -2.60 2.99
CA PRO A 23 -18.61 -4.01 3.19
C PRO A 23 -17.96 -4.62 1.96
N ARG A 24 -16.92 -5.44 2.18
CA ARG A 24 -16.25 -6.22 1.12
C ARG A 24 -15.67 -5.36 0.00
N LYS A 25 -15.35 -4.08 0.26
CA LYS A 25 -14.89 -3.09 -0.74
C LYS A 25 -13.70 -3.59 -1.57
N ALA A 26 -12.81 -4.40 -1.01
CA ALA A 26 -11.69 -4.98 -1.74
C ALA A 26 -12.10 -5.95 -2.86
N LEU A 27 -13.32 -6.48 -2.82
CA LEU A 27 -13.89 -7.39 -3.82
C LEU A 27 -14.80 -6.71 -4.84
N LEU A 28 -15.08 -5.41 -4.71
CA LEU A 28 -15.87 -4.65 -5.68
C LEU A 28 -15.18 -4.66 -7.04
N ASN A 29 -15.99 -4.68 -8.10
CA ASN A 29 -15.49 -4.74 -9.48
C ASN A 29 -15.22 -3.35 -10.05
N LEU A 30 -14.04 -3.16 -10.63
CA LEU A 30 -13.67 -1.99 -11.42
C LEU A 30 -13.10 -2.46 -12.76
N ALA A 31 -13.75 -2.12 -13.86
CA ALA A 31 -13.33 -2.48 -15.22
C ALA A 31 -12.96 -3.98 -15.39
N GLY A 32 -13.77 -4.87 -14.81
CA GLY A 32 -13.63 -6.33 -14.95
C GLY A 32 -12.72 -7.03 -13.94
N LEU A 33 -12.03 -6.30 -13.07
CA LEU A 33 -11.19 -6.84 -12.00
C LEU A 33 -11.66 -6.35 -10.63
N ARG A 34 -11.32 -7.09 -9.57
CA ARG A 34 -11.58 -6.64 -8.20
C ARG A 34 -10.60 -5.53 -7.80
N VAL A 35 -11.03 -4.66 -6.88
CA VAL A 35 -10.18 -3.61 -6.28
C VAL A 35 -8.82 -4.14 -5.85
N ILE A 36 -8.79 -5.25 -5.12
CA ILE A 36 -7.54 -5.87 -4.66
C ILE A 36 -6.66 -6.38 -5.81
N GLU A 37 -7.26 -6.87 -6.90
CA GLU A 37 -6.50 -7.34 -8.06
C GLU A 37 -5.80 -6.19 -8.79
N HIS A 38 -6.43 -5.00 -8.84
CA HIS A 38 -5.78 -3.80 -9.35
C HIS A 38 -4.58 -3.40 -8.49
N ALA A 39 -4.73 -3.41 -7.16
CA ALA A 39 -3.64 -3.12 -6.23
C ALA A 39 -2.46 -4.11 -6.40
N MET A 40 -2.75 -5.41 -6.48
CA MET A 40 -1.73 -6.44 -6.71
C MET A 40 -1.02 -6.25 -8.04
N ARG A 41 -1.75 -5.98 -9.13
CA ARG A 41 -1.16 -5.76 -10.46
C ARG A 41 -0.25 -4.55 -10.50
N ALA A 42 -0.64 -3.44 -9.87
CA ALA A 42 0.20 -2.25 -9.75
C ALA A 42 1.50 -2.55 -8.98
N LEU A 43 1.40 -3.25 -7.85
CA LEU A 43 2.54 -3.61 -7.01
C LEU A 43 3.39 -4.74 -7.60
N ASN A 44 2.88 -5.57 -8.52
CA ASN A 44 3.69 -6.55 -9.23
C ASN A 44 4.78 -5.91 -10.11
N THR A 45 4.65 -4.64 -10.45
CA THR A 45 5.68 -3.88 -11.16
C THR A 45 6.89 -3.53 -10.30
N VAL A 46 6.80 -3.67 -8.96
CA VAL A 46 7.83 -3.30 -7.99
C VAL A 46 8.75 -4.48 -7.71
N PRO A 47 10.09 -4.30 -7.74
CA PRO A 47 11.02 -5.39 -7.40
C PRO A 47 10.91 -5.76 -5.93
N ALA A 48 10.60 -7.02 -5.64
CA ALA A 48 10.49 -7.56 -4.29
C ALA A 48 10.81 -9.06 -4.27
N THR A 49 11.37 -9.53 -3.16
CA THR A 49 11.64 -10.96 -2.92
C THR A 49 10.34 -11.71 -2.59
N HIS A 50 9.49 -11.08 -1.77
CA HIS A 50 8.21 -11.65 -1.36
C HIS A 50 7.07 -10.67 -1.65
N ARG A 51 5.94 -11.20 -2.09
CA ARG A 51 4.66 -10.51 -2.22
C ARG A 51 3.66 -11.26 -1.39
N VAL A 52 3.16 -10.63 -0.34
CA VAL A 52 2.35 -11.29 0.67
C VAL A 52 1.08 -10.50 0.93
N LEU A 53 -0.05 -11.16 0.79
CA LEU A 53 -1.33 -10.64 1.23
C LEU A 53 -1.47 -10.91 2.74
N LEU A 54 -1.56 -9.86 3.53
CA LEU A 54 -1.79 -9.96 4.97
C LEU A 54 -3.28 -9.83 5.26
N THR A 55 -3.86 -10.85 5.87
CA THR A 55 -5.30 -10.86 6.16
C THR A 55 -5.61 -11.55 7.49
N THR A 56 -6.90 -11.74 7.75
CA THR A 56 -7.45 -12.41 8.93
C THR A 56 -8.04 -13.76 8.54
N ASP A 57 -8.26 -14.62 9.52
CA ASP A 57 -8.87 -15.94 9.35
C ASP A 57 -10.23 -15.85 8.64
N ASN A 58 -11.07 -14.90 9.08
CA ASN A 58 -12.40 -14.68 8.51
C ASN A 58 -12.40 -14.31 7.01
N SER A 59 -11.31 -13.79 6.50
CA SER A 59 -11.18 -13.34 5.10
C SER A 59 -10.39 -14.32 4.22
N GLU A 60 -9.72 -15.33 4.81
CA GLU A 60 -8.80 -16.24 4.12
C GLU A 60 -9.46 -16.97 2.95
N SER A 61 -10.59 -17.61 3.20
CA SER A 61 -11.23 -18.50 2.21
C SER A 61 -11.52 -17.82 0.87
N GLU A 62 -11.86 -16.53 0.90
CA GLU A 62 -12.16 -15.75 -0.29
C GLU A 62 -10.92 -15.10 -0.90
N LEU A 63 -9.95 -14.73 -0.09
CA LEU A 63 -8.75 -14.04 -0.56
C LEU A 63 -7.65 -14.98 -1.05
N LEU A 64 -7.59 -16.21 -0.54
CA LEU A 64 -6.57 -17.19 -0.90
C LEU A 64 -6.55 -17.50 -2.41
N PRO A 65 -7.68 -17.79 -3.09
CA PRO A 65 -7.67 -18.02 -4.54
C PRO A 65 -7.22 -16.78 -5.32
N ILE A 66 -7.57 -15.56 -4.86
CA ILE A 66 -7.17 -14.30 -5.49
C ILE A 66 -5.65 -14.11 -5.38
N ALA A 67 -5.09 -14.29 -4.18
CA ALA A 67 -3.67 -14.19 -3.93
C ALA A 67 -2.87 -15.18 -4.80
N ARG A 68 -3.27 -16.46 -4.81
CA ARG A 68 -2.63 -17.51 -5.61
C ARG A 68 -2.64 -17.21 -7.11
N ASN A 69 -3.77 -16.76 -7.63
CA ASN A 69 -3.89 -16.39 -9.05
C ASN A 69 -2.99 -15.20 -9.43
N ALA A 70 -2.74 -14.29 -8.49
CA ALA A 70 -1.84 -13.15 -8.67
C ALA A 70 -0.35 -13.49 -8.44
N GLY A 71 -0.02 -14.72 -8.03
CA GLY A 71 1.33 -15.14 -7.66
C GLY A 71 1.81 -14.56 -6.33
N TRP A 72 0.88 -14.34 -5.39
CA TRP A 72 1.14 -13.81 -4.05
C TRP A 72 0.99 -14.90 -2.99
N ASP A 73 1.87 -14.84 -1.99
CA ASP A 73 1.65 -15.59 -0.76
C ASP A 73 0.50 -14.96 0.05
N ILE A 74 -0.05 -15.73 0.98
CA ILE A 74 -1.01 -15.24 1.96
C ILE A 74 -0.49 -15.50 3.37
N PHE A 75 -0.66 -14.54 4.27
CA PHE A 75 -0.32 -14.65 5.68
C PHE A 75 -1.53 -14.27 6.52
N ILE A 76 -1.93 -15.19 7.39
CA ILE A 76 -3.05 -15.02 8.32
C ILE A 76 -2.47 -14.60 9.67
N GLY A 77 -3.01 -13.53 10.23
CA GLY A 77 -2.56 -13.02 11.54
C GLY A 77 -3.68 -12.39 12.36
N PRO A 78 -3.35 -11.82 13.53
CA PRO A 78 -4.34 -11.26 14.45
C PRO A 78 -5.32 -10.29 13.79
N GLU A 79 -6.60 -10.40 14.11
CA GLU A 79 -7.66 -9.59 13.50
C GLU A 79 -7.60 -8.13 13.98
N GLU A 80 -7.54 -7.92 15.28
CA GLU A 80 -7.61 -6.59 15.90
C GLU A 80 -6.25 -5.87 15.98
N ASP A 81 -5.16 -6.61 15.80
CA ASP A 81 -3.80 -6.07 15.91
C ASP A 81 -3.06 -6.15 14.58
N VAL A 82 -3.25 -5.14 13.76
CA VAL A 82 -2.61 -5.05 12.44
C VAL A 82 -1.09 -4.95 12.57
N LEU A 83 -0.58 -4.20 13.55
CA LEU A 83 0.86 -4.08 13.79
C LEU A 83 1.50 -5.44 14.13
N ALA A 84 0.86 -6.23 15.01
CA ALA A 84 1.31 -7.59 15.29
C ALA A 84 1.34 -8.47 14.04
N ARG A 85 0.31 -8.36 13.17
CA ARG A 85 0.25 -9.07 11.89
C ARG A 85 1.44 -8.75 11.01
N PHE A 86 1.82 -7.47 10.89
CA PHE A 86 3.00 -7.03 10.13
C PHE A 86 4.30 -7.57 10.72
N VAL A 87 4.47 -7.53 12.05
CA VAL A 87 5.66 -8.04 12.73
C VAL A 87 5.82 -9.55 12.52
N LEU A 88 4.76 -10.32 12.72
CA LEU A 88 4.78 -11.76 12.54
C LEU A 88 5.10 -12.14 11.07
N ALA A 89 4.52 -11.44 10.11
CA ALA A 89 4.86 -11.62 8.71
C ALA A 89 6.31 -11.24 8.41
N ALA A 90 6.80 -10.12 8.94
CA ALA A 90 8.20 -9.69 8.76
C ALA A 90 9.21 -10.73 9.25
N ARG A 91 8.94 -11.34 10.40
CA ARG A 91 9.74 -12.46 10.97
C ARG A 91 9.66 -13.70 10.06
N ARG A 92 8.46 -14.08 9.61
CA ARG A 92 8.24 -15.27 8.77
C ARG A 92 8.99 -15.18 7.44
N TYR A 93 8.98 -14.00 6.80
CA TYR A 93 9.60 -13.76 5.50
C TYR A 93 11.01 -13.18 5.59
N ARG A 94 11.56 -13.01 6.80
CA ARG A 94 12.91 -12.47 7.06
C ARG A 94 13.15 -11.17 6.27
N SER A 95 12.15 -10.31 6.23
CA SER A 95 12.18 -9.08 5.45
C SER A 95 13.25 -8.11 5.95
N ARG A 96 13.99 -7.47 5.05
CA ARG A 96 14.92 -6.37 5.40
C ARG A 96 14.31 -4.99 5.20
N LEU A 97 13.41 -4.88 4.25
CA LEU A 97 12.56 -3.72 4.02
C LEU A 97 11.14 -4.20 3.78
N ILE A 98 10.17 -3.51 4.34
CA ILE A 98 8.75 -3.84 4.20
C ILE A 98 8.08 -2.68 3.47
N LEU A 99 7.61 -2.93 2.24
CA LEU A 99 6.72 -2.01 1.55
C LEU A 99 5.30 -2.34 1.97
N ARG A 100 4.66 -1.39 2.67
CA ARG A 100 3.29 -1.49 3.15
C ARG A 100 2.34 -0.82 2.18
N ALA A 101 1.28 -1.52 1.79
CA ALA A 101 0.14 -1.01 1.02
C ALA A 101 -1.16 -1.59 1.56
N THR A 102 -2.30 -1.03 1.14
CA THR A 102 -3.64 -1.48 1.54
C THR A 102 -4.41 -1.99 0.33
N GLY A 103 -5.00 -3.19 0.43
CA GLY A 103 -5.68 -3.88 -0.66
C GLY A 103 -7.11 -3.40 -0.91
N ASP A 104 -7.57 -2.44 -0.16
CA ASP A 104 -8.85 -1.76 -0.33
C ASP A 104 -8.75 -0.45 -1.15
N ASN A 105 -7.53 -0.07 -1.58
CA ASN A 105 -7.27 1.03 -2.51
C ASN A 105 -6.80 0.47 -3.85
N PRO A 106 -7.51 0.74 -4.97
CA PRO A 106 -7.19 0.11 -6.26
C PRO A 106 -6.03 0.75 -7.02
N LEU A 107 -5.53 1.91 -6.59
CA LEU A 107 -4.58 2.75 -7.32
C LEU A 107 -3.26 3.04 -6.55
N PRO A 108 -2.65 2.06 -5.86
CA PRO A 108 -1.30 2.29 -5.34
C PRO A 108 -0.34 2.50 -6.53
N SER A 109 0.49 3.55 -6.47
CA SER A 109 1.40 3.87 -7.56
C SER A 109 2.64 2.97 -7.57
N GLY A 110 2.85 2.22 -8.63
CA GLY A 110 4.08 1.46 -8.85
C GLY A 110 5.31 2.36 -9.01
N ILE A 111 5.16 3.55 -9.60
CA ILE A 111 6.21 4.56 -9.75
C ILE A 111 6.67 5.06 -8.37
N ILE A 112 5.72 5.46 -7.52
CA ILE A 112 6.03 5.90 -6.16
C ILE A 112 6.59 4.75 -5.32
N ALA A 113 6.02 3.57 -5.43
CA ALA A 113 6.49 2.40 -4.68
C ALA A 113 7.96 2.05 -4.99
N LYS A 114 8.37 2.05 -6.26
CA LYS A 114 9.77 1.89 -6.67
C LYS A 114 10.66 3.00 -6.10
N SER A 115 10.21 4.24 -6.17
CA SER A 115 10.94 5.41 -5.69
C SER A 115 11.11 5.37 -4.17
N THR A 116 10.04 5.01 -3.43
CA THR A 116 10.05 4.88 -1.96
C THR A 116 11.02 3.79 -1.52
N LEU A 117 10.96 2.62 -2.16
CA LEU A 117 11.85 1.50 -1.87
C LEU A 117 13.31 1.85 -2.14
N SER A 118 13.58 2.51 -3.28
CA SER A 118 14.92 2.96 -3.64
C SER A 118 15.47 4.00 -2.66
N LEU A 119 14.63 4.95 -2.20
CA LEU A 119 15.02 5.95 -1.22
C LEU A 119 15.30 5.31 0.15
N ALA A 120 14.44 4.41 0.63
CA ALA A 120 14.63 3.69 1.88
C ALA A 120 15.94 2.90 1.89
N ALA A 121 16.23 2.20 0.79
CA ALA A 121 17.45 1.41 0.66
C ALA A 121 18.73 2.27 0.71
N ARG A 122 18.71 3.47 0.11
CA ARG A 122 19.87 4.37 0.07
C ARG A 122 20.05 5.17 1.37
N SER A 123 18.96 5.66 1.94
CA SER A 123 19.01 6.53 3.13
C SER A 123 19.24 5.76 4.42
N GLY A 124 18.89 4.46 4.44
CA GLY A 124 18.88 3.70 5.67
C GLY A 124 17.81 4.16 6.67
N ALA A 125 16.78 4.87 6.21
CA ALA A 125 15.69 5.35 7.05
C ALA A 125 14.85 4.22 7.64
N ASP A 126 14.30 4.44 8.83
CA ASP A 126 13.39 3.52 9.51
C ASP A 126 11.98 3.58 8.93
N TYR A 127 11.60 4.76 8.44
CA TYR A 127 10.34 5.02 7.76
C TYR A 127 10.56 5.91 6.53
N THR A 128 9.96 5.54 5.41
CA THR A 128 10.04 6.30 4.16
C THR A 128 8.67 6.32 3.47
N ALA A 129 8.20 7.52 3.11
CA ALA A 129 7.00 7.72 2.29
C ALA A 129 7.14 9.00 1.47
N PHE A 130 6.49 9.09 0.31
CA PHE A 130 6.39 10.35 -0.42
C PHE A 130 5.13 11.11 -0.01
N THR A 131 5.24 12.45 0.03
CA THR A 131 4.14 13.37 0.30
C THR A 131 3.72 14.12 -0.95
N GLN A 132 2.59 14.86 -0.89
CA GLN A 132 2.04 15.66 -1.98
C GLN A 132 1.59 14.85 -3.21
N ILE A 133 1.31 13.57 -3.03
CA ILE A 133 0.69 12.71 -4.04
C ILE A 133 -0.81 12.51 -3.72
N PRO A 134 -1.63 12.03 -4.67
CA PRO A 134 -3.04 11.69 -4.39
C PRO A 134 -3.15 10.76 -3.17
N VAL A 135 -4.10 11.06 -2.28
CA VAL A 135 -4.38 10.21 -1.12
C VAL A 135 -4.94 8.88 -1.60
N GLY A 136 -4.27 7.79 -1.28
CA GLY A 136 -4.59 6.44 -1.78
C GLY A 136 -3.59 5.89 -2.81
N ALA A 137 -2.75 6.75 -3.42
CA ALA A 137 -1.67 6.30 -4.31
C ALA A 137 -0.37 5.94 -3.57
N GLY A 138 -0.24 6.40 -2.34
CA GLY A 138 0.99 6.25 -1.55
C GLY A 138 1.19 4.85 -1.01
N VAL A 139 2.46 4.54 -0.78
CA VAL A 139 2.93 3.39 -0.02
C VAL A 139 3.98 3.84 0.98
N GLU A 140 4.23 3.01 1.97
CA GLU A 140 5.23 3.25 3.01
C GLU A 140 6.31 2.17 2.95
N VAL A 141 7.55 2.52 3.23
CA VAL A 141 8.61 1.53 3.44
C VAL A 141 9.12 1.64 4.86
N ILE A 142 9.12 0.53 5.58
CA ILE A 142 9.41 0.46 7.01
C ILE A 142 10.50 -0.59 7.24
N ARG A 143 11.44 -0.30 8.13
CA ARG A 143 12.41 -1.29 8.60
C ARG A 143 11.78 -2.21 9.64
N PRO A 144 12.04 -3.53 9.60
CA PRO A 144 11.47 -4.49 10.55
C PRO A 144 11.75 -4.14 12.00
N GLN A 145 12.95 -3.63 12.32
CA GLN A 145 13.30 -3.26 13.69
C GLN A 145 12.38 -2.17 14.25
N ALA A 146 12.03 -1.17 13.43
CA ALA A 146 11.11 -0.12 13.87
C ALA A 146 9.68 -0.64 14.12
N LEU A 147 9.24 -1.68 13.37
CA LEU A 147 7.99 -2.37 13.66
C LEU A 147 8.05 -3.21 14.93
N GLU A 148 9.18 -3.87 15.20
CA GLU A 148 9.40 -4.61 16.44
C GLU A 148 9.33 -3.68 17.66
N ASP A 149 10.01 -2.54 17.60
CA ASP A 149 9.98 -1.54 18.68
C ASP A 149 8.54 -1.04 18.91
N ALA A 150 7.82 -0.70 17.81
CA ALA A 150 6.43 -0.27 17.88
C ALA A 150 5.54 -1.35 18.51
N HIS A 151 5.71 -2.60 18.13
CA HIS A 151 4.93 -3.73 18.66
C HIS A 151 5.14 -3.95 20.16
N HIS A 152 6.38 -3.81 20.62
CA HIS A 152 6.73 -3.99 22.04
C HIS A 152 6.27 -2.83 22.93
N GLU A 153 6.26 -1.60 22.41
CA GLU A 153 6.09 -0.40 23.24
C GLU A 153 4.73 0.28 23.07
N SER A 154 4.05 0.12 21.92
CA SER A 154 2.77 0.80 21.71
C SER A 154 1.62 0.08 22.40
N ALA A 155 0.93 0.83 23.27
CA ALA A 155 -0.37 0.46 23.84
C ALA A 155 -1.53 1.22 23.19
N ASP A 156 -1.27 2.14 22.26
CA ASP A 156 -2.27 2.95 21.57
C ASP A 156 -2.95 2.14 20.46
N ALA A 157 -4.28 1.98 20.55
CA ALA A 157 -5.09 1.25 19.57
C ALA A 157 -4.93 1.82 18.14
N PHE A 158 -4.83 3.14 17.98
CA PHE A 158 -4.63 3.78 16.70
C PHE A 158 -3.26 3.41 16.09
N GLU A 159 -2.20 3.39 16.90
CA GLU A 159 -0.87 2.98 16.43
C GLU A 159 -0.83 1.50 16.04
N ARG A 160 -1.57 0.64 16.77
CA ARG A 160 -1.66 -0.79 16.47
C ARG A 160 -2.48 -1.08 15.22
N GLU A 161 -3.53 -0.32 14.95
CA GLU A 161 -4.34 -0.45 13.75
C GLU A 161 -3.64 0.10 12.51
N HIS A 162 -2.98 1.26 12.63
CA HIS A 162 -2.40 1.96 11.48
C HIS A 162 -0.92 1.64 11.22
N VAL A 163 -0.27 0.86 12.09
CA VAL A 163 1.08 0.29 11.94
C VAL A 163 2.22 1.31 12.07
N ALA A 164 2.25 2.35 11.24
CA ALA A 164 3.37 3.28 11.13
C ALA A 164 3.34 4.50 12.09
N PRO A 165 2.20 4.92 12.69
CA PRO A 165 2.13 6.14 13.50
C PRO A 165 3.10 6.16 14.68
N PHE A 166 3.35 5.02 15.33
CA PHE A 166 4.35 4.92 16.40
C PHE A 166 5.73 5.40 15.94
N ILE A 167 6.09 5.09 14.71
CA ILE A 167 7.41 5.39 14.15
C ILE A 167 7.47 6.86 13.72
N TYR A 168 6.60 7.28 12.81
CA TYR A 168 6.72 8.63 12.21
C TYR A 168 6.36 9.77 13.16
N ARG A 169 5.66 9.51 14.27
CA ARG A 169 5.40 10.50 15.33
C ARG A 169 6.59 10.71 16.30
N ARG A 170 7.66 9.92 16.17
CA ARG A 170 8.86 9.97 17.03
C ARG A 170 10.14 10.23 16.21
N PRO A 171 10.23 11.40 15.50
CA PRO A 171 11.35 11.70 14.60
C PRO A 171 12.69 11.89 15.32
N GLN A 172 12.67 12.12 16.64
CA GLN A 172 13.87 12.16 17.49
C GLN A 172 14.47 10.77 17.73
N ARG A 173 13.70 9.71 17.54
CA ARG A 173 14.13 8.32 17.75
C ARG A 173 14.39 7.59 16.43
N TYR A 174 13.56 7.85 15.42
CA TYR A 174 13.60 7.17 14.13
C TYR A 174 14.03 8.09 13.01
N ARG A 175 14.82 7.55 12.09
CA ARG A 175 15.17 8.27 10.86
C ARG A 175 13.99 8.23 9.90
N ILE A 176 13.34 9.39 9.72
CA ILE A 176 12.17 9.56 8.87
C ILE A 176 12.56 10.24 7.56
N GLN A 177 12.10 9.70 6.44
CA GLN A 177 12.26 10.29 5.10
C GLN A 177 10.89 10.45 4.44
N THR A 178 10.39 11.69 4.39
CA THR A 178 9.08 12.01 3.79
C THR A 178 9.17 13.17 2.80
N PRO A 179 10.00 13.06 1.74
CA PRO A 179 10.12 14.12 0.76
C PRO A 179 8.82 14.30 -0.04
N ALA A 180 8.62 15.51 -0.56
CA ALA A 180 7.60 15.76 -1.57
C ALA A 180 7.92 14.96 -2.85
N ALA A 181 6.90 14.45 -3.50
CA ALA A 181 7.05 13.83 -4.82
C ALA A 181 7.55 14.83 -5.87
N GLN A 182 8.01 14.32 -7.01
CA GLN A 182 8.36 15.17 -8.15
C GLN A 182 7.14 16.01 -8.57
N PRO A 183 7.34 17.24 -9.08
CA PRO A 183 6.25 18.18 -9.40
C PRO A 183 5.15 17.58 -10.29
N ASP A 184 5.53 16.73 -11.23
CA ASP A 184 4.59 16.10 -12.17
C ASP A 184 3.61 15.13 -11.49
N TYR A 185 3.99 14.54 -10.35
CA TYR A 185 3.17 13.61 -9.58
C TYR A 185 2.41 14.26 -8.41
N ARG A 186 2.58 15.59 -8.19
CA ARG A 186 1.90 16.27 -7.09
C ARG A 186 0.44 16.52 -7.41
N ASN A 187 -0.41 16.11 -6.46
CA ASN A 187 -1.85 16.33 -6.51
C ASN A 187 -2.46 16.11 -5.13
N SER A 188 -3.53 16.84 -4.78
CA SER A 188 -4.24 16.73 -3.52
C SER A 188 -5.53 15.93 -3.58
N ALA A 189 -5.85 15.34 -4.74
CA ALA A 189 -7.06 14.54 -4.90
C ALA A 189 -7.04 13.32 -3.97
N ARG A 190 -8.23 12.89 -3.56
CA ARG A 190 -8.46 11.64 -2.84
C ARG A 190 -8.94 10.58 -3.83
N ILE A 191 -8.29 9.43 -3.83
CA ILE A 191 -8.59 8.27 -4.69
C ILE A 191 -8.70 6.98 -3.85
N THR A 192 -8.98 7.12 -2.55
CA THR A 192 -9.27 5.98 -1.66
C THR A 192 -10.68 5.47 -1.87
N LEU A 193 -10.94 4.23 -1.49
CA LEU A 193 -12.25 3.61 -1.54
C LEU A 193 -12.77 3.37 -0.12
N ASP A 194 -13.64 4.26 0.36
CA ASP A 194 -14.21 4.16 1.70
C ASP A 194 -15.74 4.26 1.73
N THR A 195 -16.35 4.90 0.72
CA THR A 195 -17.78 5.13 0.61
C THR A 195 -18.31 4.73 -0.76
N GLN A 196 -19.63 4.75 -0.93
CA GLN A 196 -20.28 4.50 -2.21
C GLN A 196 -19.94 5.59 -3.25
N GLU A 197 -19.78 6.84 -2.81
CA GLU A 197 -19.37 7.96 -3.66
C GLU A 197 -17.95 7.78 -4.17
N ASP A 198 -17.04 7.31 -3.30
CA ASP A 198 -15.67 6.95 -3.73
C ASP A 198 -15.70 5.85 -4.80
N TYR A 199 -16.59 4.85 -4.65
CA TYR A 199 -16.72 3.77 -5.62
C TYR A 199 -17.22 4.28 -6.99
N ILE A 200 -18.22 5.15 -6.99
CA ILE A 200 -18.74 5.77 -8.23
C ILE A 200 -17.63 6.56 -8.92
N PHE A 201 -16.91 7.38 -8.17
CA PHE A 201 -15.79 8.17 -8.70
C PHE A 201 -14.67 7.25 -9.27
N LEU A 202 -14.27 6.23 -8.53
CA LEU A 202 -13.25 5.29 -9.00
C LEU A 202 -13.72 4.52 -10.24
N LYS A 203 -15.00 4.15 -10.31
CA LYS A 203 -15.56 3.51 -11.50
C LYS A 203 -15.40 4.41 -12.74
N GLU A 204 -15.72 5.71 -12.65
CA GLU A 204 -15.49 6.67 -13.74
C GLU A 204 -13.99 6.74 -14.12
N VAL A 205 -13.07 6.78 -13.13
CA VAL A 205 -11.62 6.77 -13.38
C VAL A 205 -11.19 5.53 -14.16
N PHE A 206 -11.69 4.35 -13.75
CA PHE A 206 -11.33 3.09 -14.40
C PHE A 206 -11.97 2.93 -15.78
N ASP A 207 -13.22 3.34 -15.97
CA ASP A 207 -13.91 3.32 -17.26
C ASP A 207 -13.17 4.23 -18.29
N GLU A 208 -12.66 5.39 -17.83
CA GLU A 208 -11.95 6.35 -18.68
C GLU A 208 -10.51 5.95 -18.96
N LEU A 209 -9.78 5.45 -17.95
CA LEU A 209 -8.32 5.30 -18.04
C LEU A 209 -7.82 3.86 -18.18
N HIS A 210 -8.59 2.85 -17.75
CA HIS A 210 -8.09 1.47 -17.75
C HIS A 210 -8.05 0.90 -19.18
N ARG A 211 -6.87 0.40 -19.56
CA ARG A 211 -6.61 -0.22 -20.88
C ARG A 211 -5.89 -1.56 -20.72
N GLY A 212 -6.28 -2.34 -19.69
CA GLY A 212 -5.68 -3.65 -19.40
C GLY A 212 -4.38 -3.60 -18.63
N GLN A 213 -3.79 -2.42 -18.43
CA GLN A 213 -2.59 -2.21 -17.61
C GLN A 213 -2.94 -1.42 -16.32
N PRO A 214 -2.13 -1.51 -15.26
CA PRO A 214 -2.33 -0.68 -14.08
C PRO A 214 -2.33 0.82 -14.44
N ILE A 215 -3.27 1.57 -13.85
CA ILE A 215 -3.28 3.03 -13.93
C ILE A 215 -2.25 3.54 -12.92
N ASP A 216 -1.22 4.26 -13.38
CA ASP A 216 -0.22 4.88 -12.52
C ASP A 216 -0.27 6.41 -12.63
N LEU A 217 0.55 7.13 -11.87
CA LEU A 217 0.47 8.58 -11.73
C LEU A 217 0.70 9.35 -13.03
N ASP A 218 1.49 8.82 -13.95
CA ASP A 218 1.72 9.40 -15.27
C ASP A 218 0.43 9.52 -16.12
N ILE A 219 -0.51 8.59 -15.94
CA ILE A 219 -1.82 8.59 -16.59
C ILE A 219 -2.86 9.30 -15.70
N LEU A 220 -2.84 9.04 -14.40
CA LEU A 220 -3.84 9.50 -13.45
C LEU A 220 -3.77 11.02 -13.21
N ILE A 221 -2.57 11.60 -13.05
CA ILE A 221 -2.43 13.03 -12.71
C ILE A 221 -2.98 13.95 -13.79
N PRO A 222 -2.71 13.76 -15.10
CA PRO A 222 -3.33 14.56 -16.16
C PRO A 222 -4.86 14.55 -16.08
N TYR A 223 -5.47 13.39 -15.89
CA TYR A 223 -6.93 13.24 -15.75
C TYR A 223 -7.47 14.02 -14.54
N LEU A 224 -6.86 13.85 -13.35
CA LEU A 224 -7.28 14.56 -12.14
C LEU A 224 -7.16 16.09 -12.27
N ARG A 225 -6.14 16.58 -12.97
CA ARG A 225 -5.94 18.03 -13.24
C ARG A 225 -6.99 18.55 -14.19
N GLN A 226 -7.34 17.81 -15.24
CA GLN A 226 -8.38 18.19 -16.19
C GLN A 226 -9.76 18.25 -15.52
N ARG A 227 -10.10 17.22 -14.73
CA ARG A 227 -11.37 17.16 -13.99
C ARG A 227 -11.54 18.34 -13.03
N LYS A 228 -10.48 18.74 -12.33
CA LYS A 228 -10.51 19.91 -11.44
C LYS A 228 -10.78 21.22 -12.20
N ARG A 229 -10.25 21.39 -13.41
CA ARG A 229 -10.52 22.58 -14.26
C ARG A 229 -11.95 22.65 -14.72
N ASN A 230 -12.58 21.50 -14.98
CA ASN A 230 -13.97 21.44 -15.49
C ASN A 230 -15.01 21.60 -14.37
N ALA A 231 -14.62 21.46 -13.10
CA ALA A 231 -15.50 21.58 -11.93
C ALA A 231 -15.41 22.97 -11.24
N GLY A 232 -14.54 23.87 -11.67
CA GLY A 232 -14.38 25.24 -11.18
C GLY A 232 -14.71 26.26 -12.25
#